data_bb88622f31fcd75705b6a2aabfb97eb4
#
_entry.id   bb88622f31fcd75705b6a2aabfb97eb4
#
_cell.length_a   1.000
_cell.length_b   1.000
_cell.length_c   1.000
_cell.angle_alpha   90.00
_cell.angle_beta   90.00
_cell.angle_gamma   90.00
#
_symmetry.space_group_name_H-M   'P 1'
#
loop_
_entity.id
_entity.type
_entity.pdbx_description
1 polymer ?
#
loop_
_entity_poly.entity_id
_entity_poly.type
_entity_poly.pdbx_seq_one_letter_code
_entity_poly.pdbx_strand_id
1 'polypeptide(L)'
;MSSPTSTPTAASASTAAQPFSRLREFATAAEGRPALLGCLGAVLITVGGLGAGSTKQHDPLLESLHLSWLRYGHGLVLSSVLLWIGVALMLIAWLWLGRRVLAGDANEFTMVATTGFWLAPLMLSVPVFSRDTYSYLAQGALLRDGLDPYAVGPIENPNPLLDNVSPIWTITTAPYGPAFIMIARLVTMLVGNHVIAGTMLLRLCMLPGLALLIWATPRVARHLGANVPTALWICVLNPLVIIHLMGGVHNEMLMVGLMVAGIALTFERHHVAGITLVAIGVAVKATAGIALPFLVWVWMRHLRDRRGYRPLRAFAATAATSVLIFVAVFAVLSAMAGVGLGWLTALAGSVKIINALSIPTATANLVHAIGGLFFPVNFYAVLQVTRAAGIAIIAVSLPLLWWRFRHDDRQALTGIAWAMLVVVLFAPAALPWYYSWPLAVVAPLAQS
;
A
#
# COMPACT_ATOMS: atom_id res chain seq x y z
N MET A 1 -49.01 17.21 -51.83
CA MET A 1 -48.49 16.10 -51.01
C MET A 1 -47.18 16.62 -50.33
N SER A 2 -47.28 17.12 -49.14
CA SER A 2 -46.19 17.71 -48.35
C SER A 2 -45.78 16.71 -47.29
N SER A 3 -44.50 16.29 -47.34
CA SER A 3 -43.85 15.42 -46.35
C SER A 3 -43.49 16.24 -45.10
N PRO A 4 -43.66 15.71 -43.88
CA PRO A 4 -43.22 16.38 -42.68
C PRO A 4 -41.72 16.14 -42.41
N THR A 5 -40.98 17.22 -42.21
CA THR A 5 -39.60 17.24 -41.70
C THR A 5 -39.58 16.79 -40.23
N SER A 6 -38.90 15.67 -39.96
CA SER A 6 -38.63 15.22 -38.62
C SER A 6 -37.42 16.00 -38.02
N THR A 7 -37.68 16.76 -36.97
CA THR A 7 -36.66 17.38 -36.09
C THR A 7 -35.90 16.31 -35.31
N PRO A 8 -34.58 16.33 -35.24
CA PRO A 8 -33.84 15.40 -34.37
C PRO A 8 -33.98 15.83 -32.90
N THR A 9 -34.51 14.93 -32.11
CA THR A 9 -34.69 15.03 -30.65
C THR A 9 -33.33 15.14 -29.94
N ALA A 10 -33.22 16.15 -29.09
CA ALA A 10 -32.08 16.39 -28.19
C ALA A 10 -31.98 15.29 -27.10
N ALA A 11 -31.25 14.21 -27.39
CA ALA A 11 -31.05 13.07 -26.48
C ALA A 11 -29.61 12.85 -26.02
N SER A 12 -28.67 13.79 -26.22
CA SER A 12 -27.25 13.56 -25.93
C SER A 12 -26.65 14.40 -24.78
N ALA A 13 -27.42 15.27 -24.12
CA ALA A 13 -26.90 16.13 -23.03
C ALA A 13 -27.13 15.57 -21.60
N SER A 14 -27.88 14.46 -21.45
CA SER A 14 -28.37 13.98 -20.15
C SER A 14 -27.41 13.04 -19.39
N THR A 15 -26.43 12.43 -20.06
CA THR A 15 -25.61 11.36 -19.44
C THR A 15 -24.42 11.85 -18.62
N ALA A 16 -23.89 13.04 -18.90
CA ALA A 16 -22.73 13.59 -18.17
C ALA A 16 -23.11 14.33 -16.86
N ALA A 17 -24.35 14.78 -16.71
CA ALA A 17 -24.82 15.48 -15.52
C ALA A 17 -25.19 14.55 -14.34
N GLN A 18 -25.46 13.27 -14.60
CA GLN A 18 -25.89 12.30 -13.61
C GLN A 18 -24.89 11.98 -12.48
N PRO A 19 -23.56 11.83 -12.71
CA PRO A 19 -22.64 11.51 -11.63
C PRO A 19 -22.45 12.66 -10.63
N PHE A 20 -22.44 13.90 -11.07
CA PHE A 20 -22.30 15.07 -10.19
C PHE A 20 -23.56 15.32 -9.34
N SER A 21 -24.75 15.10 -9.88
CA SER A 21 -25.99 15.22 -9.12
C SER A 21 -26.05 14.18 -8.00
N ARG A 22 -25.68 12.93 -8.28
CA ARG A 22 -25.62 11.86 -7.26
C ARG A 22 -24.61 12.15 -6.15
N LEU A 23 -23.44 12.69 -6.47
CA LEU A 23 -22.44 13.07 -5.46
C LEU A 23 -22.91 14.23 -4.60
N ARG A 24 -23.62 15.21 -5.17
CA ARG A 24 -24.22 16.33 -4.44
C ARG A 24 -25.34 15.85 -3.53
N GLU A 25 -26.23 15.00 -4.01
CA GLU A 25 -27.30 14.38 -3.25
C GLU A 25 -26.72 13.57 -2.07
N PHE A 26 -25.70 12.75 -2.34
CA PHE A 26 -24.99 12.03 -1.30
C PHE A 26 -24.38 12.95 -0.24
N ALA A 27 -23.70 14.04 -0.63
CA ALA A 27 -23.08 14.98 0.29
C ALA A 27 -24.09 15.70 1.18
N THR A 28 -25.32 15.95 0.68
CA THR A 28 -26.40 16.61 1.46
C THR A 28 -27.25 15.64 2.27
N ALA A 29 -27.23 14.36 1.94
CA ALA A 29 -27.97 13.33 2.66
C ALA A 29 -27.31 12.96 4.01
N ALA A 30 -28.10 12.38 4.90
CA ALA A 30 -27.59 11.86 6.17
C ALA A 30 -26.49 10.79 5.98
N GLU A 31 -26.53 10.08 4.85
CA GLU A 31 -25.54 9.07 4.46
C GLU A 31 -24.16 9.66 4.20
N GLY A 32 -24.06 10.89 3.72
CA GLY A 32 -22.82 11.58 3.42
C GLY A 32 -22.12 12.22 4.62
N ARG A 33 -22.79 12.31 5.79
CA ARG A 33 -22.20 12.98 6.97
C ARG A 33 -20.85 12.39 7.42
N PRO A 34 -20.65 11.06 7.48
CA PRO A 34 -19.32 10.51 7.79
C PRO A 34 -18.28 10.87 6.74
N ALA A 35 -18.69 10.92 5.44
CA ALA A 35 -17.79 11.32 4.36
C ALA A 35 -17.33 12.77 4.52
N LEU A 36 -18.24 13.70 4.87
CA LEU A 36 -17.91 15.10 5.11
C LEU A 36 -17.03 15.29 6.35
N LEU A 37 -17.32 14.57 7.45
CA LEU A 37 -16.51 14.63 8.66
C LEU A 37 -15.07 14.16 8.39
N GLY A 38 -14.90 13.04 7.69
CA GLY A 38 -13.58 12.54 7.35
C GLY A 38 -12.87 13.41 6.29
N CYS A 39 -13.62 14.06 5.39
CA CYS A 39 -13.09 15.06 4.46
C CYS A 39 -12.53 16.27 5.24
N LEU A 40 -13.26 16.80 6.24
CA LEU A 40 -12.74 17.83 7.14
C LEU A 40 -11.46 17.35 7.84
N GLY A 41 -11.45 16.11 8.33
CA GLY A 41 -10.25 15.49 8.90
C GLY A 41 -9.09 15.48 7.92
N ALA A 42 -9.32 15.09 6.67
CA ALA A 42 -8.32 15.07 5.61
C ALA A 42 -7.79 16.48 5.27
N VAL A 43 -8.66 17.50 5.27
CA VAL A 43 -8.26 18.91 5.10
C VAL A 43 -7.34 19.34 6.24
N LEU A 44 -7.70 19.03 7.50
CA LEU A 44 -6.88 19.38 8.66
C LEU A 44 -5.54 18.65 8.66
N ILE A 45 -5.49 17.39 8.23
CA ILE A 45 -4.22 16.65 8.03
C ILE A 45 -3.37 17.35 6.96
N THR A 46 -3.97 17.76 5.85
CA THR A 46 -3.27 18.42 4.74
C THR A 46 -2.69 19.76 5.20
N VAL A 47 -3.48 20.60 5.87
CA VAL A 47 -3.05 21.92 6.38
C VAL A 47 -2.01 21.76 7.50
N GLY A 48 -2.29 20.91 8.49
CA GLY A 48 -1.35 20.61 9.57
C GLY A 48 -0.05 19.98 9.08
N GLY A 49 -0.14 19.18 8.01
CA GLY A 49 1.01 18.58 7.35
C GLY A 49 2.02 19.59 6.80
N LEU A 50 1.61 20.80 6.47
CA LEU A 50 2.51 21.87 5.99
C LEU A 50 3.63 22.20 7.00
N GLY A 51 3.30 22.16 8.30
CA GLY A 51 4.27 22.41 9.37
C GLY A 51 4.75 21.14 10.08
N ALA A 52 3.84 20.17 10.32
CA ALA A 52 4.09 18.99 11.15
C ALA A 52 4.16 17.66 10.38
N GLY A 53 4.05 17.67 9.05
CA GLY A 53 4.27 16.49 8.20
C GLY A 53 5.77 16.21 8.02
N SER A 54 6.09 15.35 7.04
CA SER A 54 7.47 15.11 6.61
C SER A 54 7.95 16.30 5.77
N THR A 55 8.17 17.42 6.45
CA THR A 55 8.51 18.70 5.81
C THR A 55 9.85 18.64 5.09
N LYS A 56 9.96 19.35 3.98
CA LYS A 56 11.20 19.49 3.21
C LYS A 56 12.19 20.40 3.93
N GLN A 57 13.48 20.26 3.70
CA GLN A 57 14.49 21.18 4.22
C GLN A 57 14.27 22.60 3.66
N HIS A 58 14.16 22.71 2.34
CA HIS A 58 13.79 23.92 1.64
C HIS A 58 12.42 23.74 1.00
N ASP A 59 11.50 24.65 1.27
CA ASP A 59 10.14 24.62 0.74
C ASP A 59 9.81 25.97 0.07
N PRO A 60 10.14 26.12 -1.21
CA PRO A 60 9.92 27.38 -1.92
C PRO A 60 8.43 27.78 -2.00
N LEU A 61 7.51 26.81 -1.88
CA LEU A 61 6.08 27.10 -1.85
C LEU A 61 5.69 27.79 -0.53
N LEU A 62 6.12 27.24 0.62
CA LEU A 62 5.85 27.86 1.92
C LEU A 62 6.57 29.20 2.08
N GLU A 63 7.77 29.34 1.52
CA GLU A 63 8.54 30.59 1.52
C GLU A 63 7.80 31.66 0.70
N SER A 64 7.37 31.34 -0.53
CA SER A 64 6.64 32.28 -1.39
C SER A 64 5.29 32.71 -0.85
N LEU A 65 4.61 31.83 -0.09
CA LEU A 65 3.35 32.11 0.57
C LEU A 65 3.50 32.74 1.97
N HIS A 66 4.72 33.02 2.42
CA HIS A 66 5.03 33.51 3.78
C HIS A 66 4.48 32.61 4.90
N LEU A 67 4.39 31.29 4.66
CA LEU A 67 3.86 30.29 5.60
C LEU A 67 4.95 29.46 6.31
N SER A 68 6.24 29.80 6.13
CA SER A 68 7.36 29.09 6.75
C SER A 68 7.28 29.06 8.28
N TRP A 69 6.61 30.04 8.89
CA TRP A 69 6.39 30.11 10.33
C TRP A 69 5.59 28.90 10.89
N LEU A 70 4.79 28.22 10.07
CA LEU A 70 4.07 26.99 10.46
C LEU A 70 5.02 25.87 10.91
N ARG A 71 6.29 25.94 10.56
CA ARG A 71 7.30 24.89 10.82
C ARG A 71 8.10 25.14 12.12
N TYR A 72 7.87 26.27 12.79
CA TYR A 72 8.68 26.70 13.94
C TYR A 72 7.80 27.19 15.09
N GLY A 73 8.31 27.06 16.33
CA GLY A 73 7.68 27.60 17.52
C GLY A 73 6.19 27.29 17.64
N HIS A 74 5.39 28.31 17.89
CA HIS A 74 3.92 28.17 18.03
C HIS A 74 3.24 27.69 16.72
N GLY A 75 3.81 28.01 15.56
CA GLY A 75 3.30 27.54 14.27
C GLY A 75 3.41 26.02 14.14
N LEU A 76 4.52 25.44 14.58
CA LEU A 76 4.69 23.97 14.61
C LEU A 76 3.71 23.28 15.57
N VAL A 77 3.48 23.88 16.75
CA VAL A 77 2.48 23.39 17.71
C VAL A 77 1.09 23.41 17.09
N LEU A 78 0.70 24.56 16.49
CA LEU A 78 -0.58 24.68 15.79
C LEU A 78 -0.73 23.63 14.67
N SER A 79 0.30 23.50 13.83
CA SER A 79 0.32 22.51 12.75
C SER A 79 0.17 21.07 13.27
N SER A 80 0.83 20.74 14.36
CA SER A 80 0.74 19.42 15.01
C SER A 80 -0.66 19.18 15.57
N VAL A 81 -1.25 20.17 16.25
CA VAL A 81 -2.62 20.08 16.79
C VAL A 81 -3.62 19.87 15.66
N LEU A 82 -3.55 20.66 14.58
CA LEU A 82 -4.43 20.49 13.41
C LEU A 82 -4.29 19.10 12.79
N LEU A 83 -3.07 18.60 12.62
CA LEU A 83 -2.81 17.29 12.06
C LEU A 83 -3.45 16.18 12.93
N TRP A 84 -3.24 16.21 14.26
CA TRP A 84 -3.78 15.19 15.14
C TRP A 84 -5.31 15.30 15.32
N ILE A 85 -5.89 16.50 15.32
CA ILE A 85 -7.34 16.67 15.26
C ILE A 85 -7.88 16.07 13.97
N GLY A 86 -7.20 16.31 12.83
CA GLY A 86 -7.57 15.73 11.56
C GLY A 86 -7.57 14.20 11.57
N VAL A 87 -6.53 13.58 12.14
CA VAL A 87 -6.46 12.12 12.34
C VAL A 87 -7.62 11.63 13.22
N ALA A 88 -7.88 12.30 14.33
CA ALA A 88 -8.97 11.93 15.23
C ALA A 88 -10.34 12.01 14.53
N LEU A 89 -10.60 13.07 13.75
CA LEU A 89 -11.84 13.21 12.98
C LEU A 89 -12.00 12.11 11.92
N MET A 90 -10.92 11.73 11.22
CA MET A 90 -10.97 10.61 10.28
C MET A 90 -11.26 9.29 10.98
N LEU A 91 -10.66 9.03 12.15
CA LEU A 91 -10.96 7.84 12.95
C LEU A 91 -12.42 7.82 13.40
N ILE A 92 -12.94 8.94 13.91
CA ILE A 92 -14.35 9.07 14.30
C ILE A 92 -15.29 8.85 13.09
N ALA A 93 -14.96 9.45 11.95
CA ALA A 93 -15.71 9.28 10.71
C ALA A 93 -15.71 7.82 10.24
N TRP A 94 -14.57 7.14 10.32
CA TRP A 94 -14.43 5.74 9.98
C TRP A 94 -15.25 4.84 10.91
N LEU A 95 -15.22 5.07 12.22
CA LEU A 95 -16.04 4.34 13.18
C LEU A 95 -17.54 4.61 12.99
N TRP A 96 -17.91 5.85 12.70
CA TRP A 96 -19.29 6.21 12.41
C TRP A 96 -19.80 5.53 11.13
N LEU A 97 -19.00 5.59 10.05
CA LEU A 97 -19.29 4.88 8.82
C LEU A 97 -19.41 3.36 9.04
N GLY A 98 -18.52 2.78 9.84
CA GLY A 98 -18.54 1.36 10.18
C GLY A 98 -19.83 0.94 10.89
N ARG A 99 -20.33 1.76 11.82
CA ARG A 99 -21.65 1.49 12.47
C ARG A 99 -22.78 1.45 11.45
N ARG A 100 -22.76 2.33 10.45
CA ARG A 100 -23.76 2.34 9.38
C ARG A 100 -23.62 1.13 8.44
N VAL A 101 -22.39 0.77 8.10
CA VAL A 101 -22.10 -0.44 7.31
C VAL A 101 -22.64 -1.69 8.00
N LEU A 102 -22.36 -1.84 9.30
CA LEU A 102 -22.81 -2.98 10.10
C LEU A 102 -24.35 -2.98 10.33
N ALA A 103 -24.99 -1.82 10.29
CA ALA A 103 -26.44 -1.69 10.33
C ALA A 103 -27.14 -1.96 8.97
N GLY A 104 -26.35 -2.13 7.89
CA GLY A 104 -26.90 -2.30 6.52
C GLY A 104 -27.27 -0.99 5.82
N ASP A 105 -26.96 0.17 6.41
CA ASP A 105 -27.34 1.50 5.93
C ASP A 105 -26.34 2.10 4.92
N ALA A 106 -25.40 1.32 4.42
CA ALA A 106 -24.37 1.79 3.49
C ALA A 106 -24.16 0.78 2.36
N ASN A 107 -24.01 1.28 1.16
CA ASN A 107 -23.80 0.48 -0.04
C ASN A 107 -22.42 0.71 -0.66
N GLU A 108 -22.11 0.02 -1.75
CA GLU A 108 -20.83 0.11 -2.46
C GLU A 108 -20.55 1.54 -2.97
N PHE A 109 -21.57 2.24 -3.48
CA PHE A 109 -21.45 3.64 -3.92
C PHE A 109 -21.04 4.55 -2.75
N THR A 110 -21.68 4.38 -1.58
CA THR A 110 -21.33 5.11 -0.35
C THR A 110 -19.85 4.95 -0.02
N MET A 111 -19.30 3.74 -0.13
CA MET A 111 -17.88 3.47 0.16
C MET A 111 -16.96 4.16 -0.85
N VAL A 112 -17.25 4.05 -2.14
CA VAL A 112 -16.43 4.64 -3.20
C VAL A 112 -16.49 6.17 -3.16
N ALA A 113 -17.69 6.75 -2.98
CA ALA A 113 -17.86 8.20 -2.84
C ALA A 113 -17.10 8.73 -1.61
N THR A 114 -17.23 8.08 -0.45
CA THR A 114 -16.50 8.46 0.75
C THR A 114 -14.99 8.41 0.55
N THR A 115 -14.48 7.39 -0.18
CA THR A 115 -13.05 7.32 -0.52
C THR A 115 -12.61 8.55 -1.31
N GLY A 116 -13.40 8.99 -2.29
CA GLY A 116 -13.13 10.21 -3.06
C GLY A 116 -13.08 11.46 -2.18
N PHE A 117 -14.03 11.64 -1.25
CA PHE A 117 -14.06 12.78 -0.33
C PHE A 117 -12.84 12.81 0.61
N TRP A 118 -12.42 11.65 1.12
CA TRP A 118 -11.27 11.60 2.03
C TRP A 118 -9.94 11.73 1.31
N LEU A 119 -9.86 11.20 0.10
CA LEU A 119 -8.63 11.24 -0.70
C LEU A 119 -8.35 12.63 -1.26
N ALA A 120 -9.37 13.34 -1.76
CA ALA A 120 -9.17 14.58 -2.50
C ALA A 120 -8.28 15.63 -1.76
N PRO A 121 -8.49 15.96 -0.47
CA PRO A 121 -7.59 16.86 0.24
C PRO A 121 -6.18 16.28 0.40
N LEU A 122 -6.07 14.98 0.69
CA LEU A 122 -4.77 14.32 0.91
C LEU A 122 -3.92 14.26 -0.35
N MET A 123 -4.51 14.35 -1.54
CA MET A 123 -3.75 14.45 -2.78
C MET A 123 -2.83 15.67 -2.83
N LEU A 124 -3.14 16.72 -2.06
CA LEU A 124 -2.37 17.95 -1.96
C LEU A 124 -1.44 18.00 -0.73
N SER A 125 -1.51 16.99 0.15
CA SER A 125 -0.74 17.00 1.40
C SER A 125 0.77 16.85 1.17
N VAL A 126 1.57 17.42 2.07
CA VAL A 126 2.95 16.97 2.28
C VAL A 126 2.90 15.50 2.75
N PRO A 127 3.88 14.64 2.40
CA PRO A 127 3.90 13.28 2.93
C PRO A 127 3.78 13.29 4.46
N VAL A 128 2.85 12.50 5.01
CA VAL A 128 2.59 12.45 6.45
C VAL A 128 3.22 11.21 7.07
N PHE A 129 3.81 11.36 8.25
CA PHE A 129 4.35 10.31 9.12
C PHE A 129 5.56 9.52 8.56
N SER A 130 6.05 9.81 7.34
CA SER A 130 7.21 9.14 6.77
C SER A 130 7.94 10.00 5.74
N ARG A 131 9.25 9.83 5.65
CA ARG A 131 10.11 10.44 4.63
C ARG A 131 10.44 9.49 3.48
N ASP A 132 9.79 8.34 3.39
CA ASP A 132 10.09 7.31 2.39
C ASP A 132 9.92 7.81 0.96
N THR A 133 8.93 8.68 0.72
CA THR A 133 8.71 9.33 -0.59
C THR A 133 9.98 10.03 -1.11
N TYR A 134 10.71 10.71 -0.24
CA TYR A 134 11.95 11.39 -0.62
C TYR A 134 13.06 10.37 -0.92
N SER A 135 13.10 9.26 -0.19
CA SER A 135 14.00 8.15 -0.48
C SER A 135 13.70 7.52 -1.86
N TYR A 136 12.43 7.38 -2.20
CA TYR A 136 12.02 6.89 -3.53
C TYR A 136 12.50 7.80 -4.66
N LEU A 137 12.32 9.13 -4.49
CA LEU A 137 12.81 10.12 -5.47
C LEU A 137 14.34 10.07 -5.60
N ALA A 138 15.06 10.03 -4.47
CA ALA A 138 16.52 9.96 -4.49
C ALA A 138 17.04 8.66 -5.13
N GLN A 139 16.39 7.51 -4.88
CA GLN A 139 16.72 6.24 -5.53
C GLN A 139 16.40 6.26 -7.02
N GLY A 140 15.30 6.91 -7.43
CA GLY A 140 14.98 7.13 -8.83
C GLY A 140 16.02 8.01 -9.54
N ALA A 141 16.52 9.04 -8.85
CA ALA A 141 17.59 9.91 -9.35
C ALA A 141 18.91 9.15 -9.50
N LEU A 142 19.27 8.24 -8.59
CA LEU A 142 20.43 7.35 -8.79
C LEU A 142 20.39 6.70 -10.17
N LEU A 143 19.29 6.02 -10.47
CA LEU A 143 19.17 5.29 -11.75
C LEU A 143 19.06 6.23 -12.94
N ARG A 144 18.43 7.40 -12.80
CA ARG A 144 18.40 8.45 -13.83
C ARG A 144 19.80 8.91 -14.20
N ASP A 145 20.64 9.09 -13.19
CA ASP A 145 21.97 9.68 -13.31
C ASP A 145 23.07 8.60 -13.56
N GLY A 146 22.67 7.34 -13.85
CA GLY A 146 23.55 6.26 -14.27
C GLY A 146 24.17 5.45 -13.13
N LEU A 147 23.71 5.62 -11.90
CA LEU A 147 24.13 4.85 -10.74
C LEU A 147 23.17 3.68 -10.47
N ASP A 148 23.68 2.54 -10.01
CA ASP A 148 22.84 1.38 -9.64
C ASP A 148 22.30 1.55 -8.21
N PRO A 149 20.99 1.77 -8.02
CA PRO A 149 20.38 1.93 -6.70
C PRO A 149 20.43 0.68 -5.83
N TYR A 150 20.80 -0.47 -6.41
CA TYR A 150 21.02 -1.71 -5.67
C TYR A 150 22.46 -1.88 -5.18
N ALA A 151 23.39 -1.11 -5.74
CA ALA A 151 24.80 -1.14 -5.35
C ALA A 151 25.15 0.00 -4.40
N VAL A 152 24.56 1.19 -4.58
CA VAL A 152 24.89 2.39 -3.81
C VAL A 152 23.65 3.03 -3.17
N GLY A 153 23.86 3.79 -2.09
CA GLY A 153 22.82 4.59 -1.44
C GLY A 153 22.71 5.99 -2.03
N PRO A 154 21.62 6.74 -1.74
CA PRO A 154 21.38 8.09 -2.23
C PRO A 154 22.51 9.09 -2.00
N ILE A 155 23.35 8.90 -0.97
CA ILE A 155 24.48 9.77 -0.62
C ILE A 155 25.51 9.89 -1.75
N GLU A 156 25.59 8.87 -2.62
CA GLU A 156 26.53 8.85 -3.75
C GLU A 156 26.07 9.75 -4.92
N ASN A 157 24.87 10.33 -4.83
CA ASN A 157 24.32 11.25 -5.82
C ASN A 157 23.83 12.56 -5.16
N PRO A 158 24.73 13.46 -4.76
CA PRO A 158 24.37 14.72 -4.12
C PRO A 158 23.51 15.60 -5.03
N ASN A 159 22.27 15.85 -4.63
CA ASN A 159 21.32 16.70 -5.34
C ASN A 159 20.18 17.13 -4.38
N PRO A 160 19.30 18.09 -4.72
CA PRO A 160 18.24 18.57 -3.85
C PRO A 160 17.25 17.53 -3.36
N LEU A 161 17.13 16.38 -4.01
CA LEU A 161 16.27 15.28 -3.54
C LEU A 161 16.88 14.59 -2.31
N LEU A 162 18.22 14.50 -2.23
CA LEU A 162 18.94 13.90 -1.12
C LEU A 162 18.70 14.64 0.21
N ASP A 163 18.59 15.96 0.18
CA ASP A 163 18.44 16.81 1.38
C ASP A 163 17.21 16.43 2.22
N ASN A 164 16.23 15.79 1.60
CA ASN A 164 14.95 15.43 2.23
C ASN A 164 14.90 13.97 2.69
N VAL A 165 15.89 13.16 2.33
CA VAL A 165 15.97 11.73 2.68
C VAL A 165 16.25 11.58 4.18
N SER A 166 15.60 10.59 4.81
CA SER A 166 15.91 10.23 6.20
C SER A 166 17.35 9.73 6.31
N PRO A 167 18.14 10.15 7.32
CA PRO A 167 19.56 9.77 7.46
C PRO A 167 19.83 8.27 7.34
N ILE A 168 18.92 7.43 7.85
CA ILE A 168 19.06 5.97 7.78
C ILE A 168 19.01 5.44 6.32
N TRP A 169 18.33 6.16 5.43
CA TRP A 169 18.14 5.77 4.04
C TRP A 169 19.19 6.38 3.08
N THR A 170 19.96 7.37 3.52
CA THR A 170 20.98 8.00 2.66
C THR A 170 22.07 7.03 2.24
N ILE A 171 22.44 6.09 3.13
CA ILE A 171 23.50 5.10 2.93
C ILE A 171 22.92 3.68 2.63
N THR A 172 21.64 3.57 2.36
CA THR A 172 20.97 2.26 2.20
C THR A 172 20.56 2.07 0.75
N THR A 173 20.92 0.93 0.17
CA THR A 173 20.51 0.50 -1.17
C THR A 173 19.00 0.28 -1.24
N ALA A 174 18.42 0.40 -2.43
CA ALA A 174 16.97 0.30 -2.63
C ALA A 174 16.45 -1.13 -2.42
N PRO A 175 15.57 -1.40 -1.43
CA PRO A 175 15.03 -2.74 -1.18
C PRO A 175 13.76 -3.02 -2.01
N TYR A 176 13.60 -2.35 -3.15
CA TYR A 176 12.41 -2.42 -4.00
C TYR A 176 12.71 -3.14 -5.31
N GLY A 177 11.70 -3.82 -5.86
CA GLY A 177 11.85 -4.52 -7.12
C GLY A 177 11.94 -3.56 -8.34
N PRO A 178 12.27 -4.13 -9.52
CA PRO A 178 12.59 -3.35 -10.72
C PRO A 178 11.42 -2.47 -11.21
N ALA A 179 10.17 -2.91 -11.01
CA ALA A 179 9.01 -2.10 -11.42
C ALA A 179 8.93 -0.78 -10.66
N PHE A 180 9.18 -0.79 -9.33
CA PHE A 180 9.10 0.43 -8.56
C PHE A 180 10.27 1.37 -8.82
N ILE A 181 11.48 0.84 -8.95
CA ILE A 181 12.66 1.64 -9.30
C ILE A 181 12.49 2.30 -10.69
N MET A 182 11.91 1.58 -11.66
CA MET A 182 11.56 2.14 -12.96
C MET A 182 10.56 3.30 -12.83
N ILE A 183 9.50 3.16 -12.02
CA ILE A 183 8.53 4.23 -11.75
C ILE A 183 9.26 5.44 -11.14
N ALA A 184 10.08 5.24 -10.11
CA ALA A 184 10.84 6.31 -9.46
C ALA A 184 11.79 7.01 -10.44
N ARG A 185 12.48 6.26 -11.31
CA ARG A 185 13.31 6.82 -12.39
C ARG A 185 12.48 7.68 -13.34
N LEU A 186 11.36 7.17 -13.85
CA LEU A 186 10.50 7.89 -14.79
C LEU A 186 9.98 9.19 -14.18
N VAL A 187 9.57 9.16 -12.90
CA VAL A 187 9.17 10.36 -12.17
C VAL A 187 10.32 11.40 -12.15
N THR A 188 11.52 10.99 -11.75
CA THR A 188 12.66 11.94 -11.68
C THR A 188 13.16 12.38 -13.05
N MET A 189 12.96 11.59 -14.11
CA MET A 189 13.21 12.03 -15.49
C MET A 189 12.25 13.14 -15.92
N LEU A 190 10.99 13.08 -15.49
CA LEU A 190 9.96 14.08 -15.86
C LEU A 190 10.10 15.39 -15.06
N VAL A 191 10.42 15.28 -13.76
CA VAL A 191 10.43 16.46 -12.86
C VAL A 191 11.84 16.94 -12.50
N GLY A 192 12.89 16.22 -12.89
CA GLY A 192 14.26 16.52 -12.47
C GLY A 192 14.40 16.44 -10.95
N ASN A 193 14.96 17.46 -10.34
CA ASN A 193 15.18 17.55 -8.89
C ASN A 193 14.10 18.35 -8.14
N HIS A 194 12.92 18.57 -8.76
CA HIS A 194 11.82 19.29 -8.12
C HIS A 194 11.06 18.40 -7.14
N VAL A 195 11.36 18.53 -5.85
CA VAL A 195 10.84 17.68 -4.76
C VAL A 195 9.31 17.70 -4.70
N ILE A 196 8.68 18.88 -4.82
CA ILE A 196 7.21 19.02 -4.73
C ILE A 196 6.55 18.29 -5.90
N ALA A 197 6.97 18.59 -7.13
CA ALA A 197 6.44 17.94 -8.33
C ALA A 197 6.68 16.42 -8.31
N GLY A 198 7.85 15.97 -7.86
CA GLY A 198 8.19 14.57 -7.69
C GLY A 198 7.28 13.84 -6.70
N THR A 199 7.03 14.46 -5.55
CA THR A 199 6.10 13.91 -4.54
C THR A 199 4.68 13.81 -5.08
N MET A 200 4.18 14.84 -5.78
CA MET A 200 2.84 14.82 -6.39
C MET A 200 2.72 13.75 -7.47
N LEU A 201 3.73 13.65 -8.34
CA LEU A 201 3.71 12.65 -9.41
C LEU A 201 3.83 11.22 -8.86
N LEU A 202 4.66 10.97 -7.84
CA LEU A 202 4.69 9.66 -7.16
C LEU A 202 3.32 9.32 -6.54
N ARG A 203 2.64 10.29 -5.92
CA ARG A 203 1.30 10.07 -5.37
C ARG A 203 0.30 9.70 -6.46
N LEU A 204 0.36 10.36 -7.61
CA LEU A 204 -0.46 9.98 -8.78
C LEU A 204 -0.14 8.55 -9.25
N CYS A 205 1.12 8.12 -9.22
CA CYS A 205 1.51 6.75 -9.53
C CYS A 205 0.95 5.71 -8.53
N MET A 206 0.50 6.11 -7.35
CA MET A 206 -0.16 5.20 -6.39
C MET A 206 -1.66 5.02 -6.69
N LEU A 207 -2.31 5.93 -7.42
CA LEU A 207 -3.75 5.85 -7.74
C LEU A 207 -4.16 4.57 -8.47
N PRO A 208 -3.38 4.02 -9.44
CA PRO A 208 -3.71 2.73 -10.04
C PRO A 208 -3.81 1.60 -9.02
N GLY A 209 -2.96 1.59 -7.99
CA GLY A 209 -3.03 0.62 -6.91
C GLY A 209 -4.33 0.74 -6.09
N LEU A 210 -4.73 1.97 -5.75
CA LEU A 210 -6.00 2.23 -5.08
C LEU A 210 -7.19 1.82 -5.95
N ALA A 211 -7.18 2.16 -7.24
CA ALA A 211 -8.22 1.79 -8.18
C ALA A 211 -8.35 0.25 -8.31
N LEU A 212 -7.23 -0.46 -8.39
CA LEU A 212 -7.21 -1.92 -8.39
C LEU A 212 -7.76 -2.50 -7.09
N LEU A 213 -7.43 -1.89 -5.94
CA LEU A 213 -7.94 -2.34 -4.64
C LEU A 213 -9.46 -2.15 -4.54
N ILE A 214 -9.98 -0.99 -4.96
CA ILE A 214 -11.43 -0.71 -5.02
C ILE A 214 -12.13 -1.68 -5.98
N TRP A 215 -11.51 -2.01 -7.10
CA TRP A 215 -12.06 -2.93 -8.09
C TRP A 215 -12.05 -4.39 -7.62
N ALA A 216 -10.97 -4.83 -6.97
CA ALA A 216 -10.73 -6.23 -6.63
C ALA A 216 -11.44 -6.64 -5.33
N THR A 217 -11.46 -5.77 -4.30
CA THR A 217 -12.04 -6.09 -2.99
C THR A 217 -13.51 -6.57 -3.08
N PRO A 218 -14.41 -5.89 -3.83
CA PRO A 218 -15.78 -6.38 -4.01
C PRO A 218 -15.86 -7.74 -4.72
N ARG A 219 -14.97 -7.99 -5.68
CA ARG A 219 -14.93 -9.26 -6.43
C ARG A 219 -14.57 -10.43 -5.53
N VAL A 220 -13.51 -10.27 -4.74
CA VAL A 220 -13.09 -11.29 -3.77
C VAL A 220 -14.18 -11.49 -2.72
N ALA A 221 -14.77 -10.42 -2.19
CA ALA A 221 -15.84 -10.51 -1.19
C ALA A 221 -17.06 -11.25 -1.73
N ARG A 222 -17.55 -10.92 -2.94
CA ARG A 222 -18.69 -11.62 -3.58
C ARG A 222 -18.37 -13.08 -3.86
N HIS A 223 -17.15 -13.41 -4.34
CA HIS A 223 -16.71 -14.78 -4.58
C HIS A 223 -16.76 -15.63 -3.29
N LEU A 224 -16.47 -15.03 -2.15
CA LEU A 224 -16.47 -15.70 -0.85
C LEU A 224 -17.80 -15.57 -0.09
N GLY A 225 -18.81 -14.92 -0.67
CA GLY A 225 -20.11 -14.70 0.00
C GLY A 225 -20.01 -13.73 1.19
N ALA A 226 -19.04 -12.82 1.19
CA ALA A 226 -18.85 -11.80 2.22
C ALA A 226 -19.57 -10.48 1.88
N ASN A 227 -19.77 -9.62 2.89
CA ASN A 227 -20.41 -8.32 2.72
C ASN A 227 -19.46 -7.32 2.06
N VAL A 228 -19.81 -6.82 0.88
CA VAL A 228 -18.98 -5.91 0.08
C VAL A 228 -18.73 -4.56 0.77
N PRO A 229 -19.75 -3.84 1.28
CA PRO A 229 -19.52 -2.61 2.04
C PRO A 229 -18.58 -2.80 3.23
N THR A 230 -18.72 -3.90 3.98
CA THR A 230 -17.83 -4.22 5.11
C THR A 230 -16.40 -4.44 4.65
N ALA A 231 -16.19 -5.17 3.56
CA ALA A 231 -14.85 -5.39 3.01
C ALA A 231 -14.19 -4.07 2.57
N LEU A 232 -14.93 -3.20 1.87
CA LEU A 232 -14.44 -1.88 1.44
C LEU A 232 -14.16 -0.95 2.64
N TRP A 233 -15.01 -0.96 3.66
CA TRP A 233 -14.82 -0.19 4.87
C TRP A 233 -13.53 -0.59 5.62
N ILE A 234 -13.31 -1.89 5.80
CA ILE A 234 -12.13 -2.41 6.49
C ILE A 234 -10.85 -2.19 5.67
N CYS A 235 -10.88 -2.41 4.36
CA CYS A 235 -9.71 -2.41 3.50
C CYS A 235 -9.40 -1.01 2.96
N VAL A 236 -10.31 -0.44 2.15
CA VAL A 236 -10.05 0.78 1.37
C VAL A 236 -10.14 2.03 2.23
N LEU A 237 -11.21 2.13 3.04
CA LEU A 237 -11.50 3.31 3.87
C LEU A 237 -10.79 3.28 5.22
N ASN A 238 -10.02 2.25 5.52
CA ASN A 238 -9.25 2.24 6.75
C ASN A 238 -8.31 3.46 6.81
N PRO A 239 -8.34 4.25 7.90
CA PRO A 239 -7.45 5.41 8.03
C PRO A 239 -5.96 5.08 7.85
N LEU A 240 -5.53 3.86 8.24
CA LEU A 240 -4.17 3.39 7.98
C LEU A 240 -3.87 3.37 6.47
N VAL A 241 -4.81 2.90 5.63
CA VAL A 241 -4.63 2.85 4.17
C VAL A 241 -4.68 4.26 3.58
N ILE A 242 -5.71 5.04 3.92
CA ILE A 242 -5.89 6.38 3.35
C ILE A 242 -4.77 7.33 3.79
N ILE A 243 -4.45 7.39 5.09
CA ILE A 243 -3.47 8.34 5.62
C ILE A 243 -2.04 7.90 5.26
N HIS A 244 -1.67 6.64 5.51
CA HIS A 244 -0.30 6.22 5.27
C HIS A 244 -0.03 5.93 3.80
N LEU A 245 -0.88 5.13 3.10
CA LEU A 245 -0.53 4.73 1.74
C LEU A 245 -0.72 5.86 0.73
N MET A 246 -1.77 6.67 0.89
CA MET A 246 -2.02 7.80 -0.02
C MET A 246 -1.46 9.12 0.52
N GLY A 247 -1.74 9.48 1.77
CA GLY A 247 -1.19 10.69 2.40
C GLY A 247 0.33 10.62 2.58
N GLY A 248 0.87 9.48 3.01
CA GLY A 248 2.30 9.21 3.16
C GLY A 248 3.03 8.83 1.87
N VAL A 249 2.30 8.53 0.78
CA VAL A 249 2.83 8.12 -0.54
C VAL A 249 3.70 6.87 -0.44
N HIS A 250 3.16 5.80 0.12
CA HIS A 250 3.88 4.52 0.23
C HIS A 250 3.59 3.60 -0.97
N ASN A 251 4.64 2.98 -1.50
CA ASN A 251 4.56 2.06 -2.63
C ASN A 251 3.74 0.79 -2.34
N GLU A 252 3.45 0.53 -1.07
CA GLU A 252 2.49 -0.49 -0.65
C GLU A 252 1.13 -0.33 -1.30
N MET A 253 0.69 0.89 -1.59
CA MET A 253 -0.61 1.09 -2.25
C MET A 253 -0.66 0.37 -3.60
N LEU A 254 0.40 0.55 -4.39
CA LEU A 254 0.51 -0.10 -5.70
C LEU A 254 0.66 -1.62 -5.55
N MET A 255 1.53 -2.06 -4.63
CA MET A 255 1.78 -3.47 -4.37
C MET A 255 0.51 -4.20 -3.91
N VAL A 256 -0.20 -3.65 -2.91
CA VAL A 256 -1.42 -4.26 -2.34
C VAL A 256 -2.54 -4.31 -3.39
N GLY A 257 -2.71 -3.22 -4.16
CA GLY A 257 -3.71 -3.20 -5.24
C GLY A 257 -3.46 -4.27 -6.29
N LEU A 258 -2.22 -4.40 -6.77
CA LEU A 258 -1.81 -5.43 -7.73
C LEU A 258 -2.01 -6.85 -7.17
N MET A 259 -1.62 -7.06 -5.91
CA MET A 259 -1.75 -8.36 -5.25
C MET A 259 -3.22 -8.78 -5.10
N VAL A 260 -4.10 -7.91 -4.57
CA VAL A 260 -5.51 -8.24 -4.38
C VAL A 260 -6.22 -8.41 -5.72
N ALA A 261 -5.86 -7.60 -6.74
CA ALA A 261 -6.35 -7.77 -8.10
C ALA A 261 -5.92 -9.12 -8.70
N GLY A 262 -4.69 -9.53 -8.48
CA GLY A 262 -4.19 -10.84 -8.90
C GLY A 262 -4.90 -12.00 -8.21
N ILE A 263 -5.21 -11.88 -6.91
CA ILE A 263 -6.02 -12.84 -6.16
C ILE A 263 -7.44 -12.93 -6.75
N ALA A 264 -8.09 -11.78 -7.00
CA ALA A 264 -9.43 -11.73 -7.60
C ALA A 264 -9.47 -12.46 -8.95
N LEU A 265 -8.55 -12.14 -9.86
CA LEU A 265 -8.47 -12.80 -11.16
C LEU A 265 -8.20 -14.30 -11.05
N THR A 266 -7.38 -14.72 -10.09
CA THR A 266 -7.11 -16.16 -9.89
C THR A 266 -8.35 -16.89 -9.42
N PHE A 267 -9.16 -16.30 -8.53
CA PHE A 267 -10.45 -16.86 -8.09
C PHE A 267 -11.47 -16.90 -9.23
N GLU A 268 -11.47 -15.90 -10.11
CA GLU A 268 -12.28 -15.85 -11.34
C GLU A 268 -11.75 -16.76 -12.48
N ARG A 269 -10.76 -17.64 -12.18
CA ARG A 269 -10.13 -18.58 -13.11
C ARG A 269 -9.26 -17.96 -14.22
N HIS A 270 -8.91 -16.68 -14.11
CA HIS A 270 -7.93 -15.99 -14.95
C HIS A 270 -6.51 -16.11 -14.40
N HIS A 271 -6.05 -17.36 -14.20
CA HIS A 271 -4.86 -17.70 -13.44
C HIS A 271 -3.58 -17.02 -13.94
N VAL A 272 -3.34 -17.04 -15.27
CA VAL A 272 -2.14 -16.43 -15.87
C VAL A 272 -2.10 -14.92 -15.56
N ALA A 273 -3.20 -14.22 -15.82
CA ALA A 273 -3.31 -12.79 -15.52
C ALA A 273 -3.18 -12.53 -14.01
N GLY A 274 -3.79 -13.37 -13.17
CA GLY A 274 -3.70 -13.26 -11.71
C GLY A 274 -2.25 -13.40 -11.21
N ILE A 275 -1.55 -14.46 -11.61
CA ILE A 275 -0.12 -14.66 -11.26
C ILE A 275 0.75 -13.53 -11.81
N THR A 276 0.49 -13.05 -13.04
CA THR A 276 1.22 -11.93 -13.63
C THR A 276 1.07 -10.65 -12.79
N LEU A 277 -0.15 -10.30 -12.36
CA LEU A 277 -0.37 -9.11 -11.52
C LEU A 277 0.34 -9.23 -10.16
N VAL A 278 0.28 -10.42 -9.53
CA VAL A 278 1.02 -10.62 -8.28
C VAL A 278 2.53 -10.54 -8.51
N ALA A 279 3.06 -11.10 -9.61
CA ALA A 279 4.48 -11.00 -9.96
C ALA A 279 4.91 -9.53 -10.19
N ILE A 280 4.09 -8.71 -10.84
CA ILE A 280 4.31 -7.25 -10.95
C ILE A 280 4.27 -6.62 -9.56
N GLY A 281 3.34 -7.02 -8.69
CA GLY A 281 3.30 -6.60 -7.28
C GLY A 281 4.60 -6.92 -6.53
N VAL A 282 5.18 -8.11 -6.75
CA VAL A 282 6.50 -8.49 -6.21
C VAL A 282 7.60 -7.60 -6.78
N ALA A 283 7.53 -7.26 -8.06
CA ALA A 283 8.47 -6.33 -8.70
C ALA A 283 8.31 -4.88 -8.22
N VAL A 284 7.23 -4.53 -7.53
CA VAL A 284 7.11 -3.31 -6.73
C VAL A 284 7.71 -3.53 -5.34
N LYS A 285 7.25 -4.57 -4.63
CA LYS A 285 7.70 -4.91 -3.28
C LYS A 285 7.59 -6.41 -3.03
N ALA A 286 8.69 -7.02 -2.59
CA ALA A 286 8.85 -8.47 -2.48
C ALA A 286 7.75 -9.18 -1.68
N THR A 287 7.14 -8.51 -0.71
CA THR A 287 6.13 -9.09 0.20
C THR A 287 4.85 -9.57 -0.50
N ALA A 288 4.50 -9.05 -1.67
CA ALA A 288 3.41 -9.60 -2.47
C ALA A 288 3.63 -11.08 -2.85
N GLY A 289 4.88 -11.53 -2.91
CA GLY A 289 5.27 -12.91 -3.22
C GLY A 289 4.74 -13.94 -2.23
N ILE A 290 4.39 -13.53 -1.01
CA ILE A 290 3.77 -14.41 0.00
C ILE A 290 2.46 -15.03 -0.53
N ALA A 291 1.73 -14.33 -1.40
CA ALA A 291 0.49 -14.83 -1.97
C ALA A 291 0.70 -15.94 -3.02
N LEU A 292 1.80 -15.92 -3.77
CA LEU A 292 2.03 -16.81 -4.92
C LEU A 292 1.89 -18.30 -4.61
N PRO A 293 2.52 -18.87 -3.55
CA PRO A 293 2.39 -20.29 -3.24
C PRO A 293 0.94 -20.72 -2.99
N PHE A 294 0.14 -19.89 -2.34
CA PHE A 294 -1.27 -20.17 -2.09
C PHE A 294 -2.11 -20.15 -3.38
N LEU A 295 -1.82 -19.22 -4.29
CA LEU A 295 -2.49 -19.14 -5.59
C LEU A 295 -2.15 -20.34 -6.49
N VAL A 296 -0.99 -20.96 -6.33
CA VAL A 296 -0.67 -22.24 -6.99
C VAL A 296 -1.64 -23.33 -6.55
N TRP A 297 -2.01 -23.42 -5.26
CA TRP A 297 -3.02 -24.36 -4.79
C TRP A 297 -4.40 -24.09 -5.39
N VAL A 298 -4.81 -22.82 -5.49
CA VAL A 298 -6.07 -22.43 -6.13
C VAL A 298 -6.07 -22.86 -7.59
N TRP A 299 -5.03 -22.52 -8.34
CA TRP A 299 -4.90 -22.90 -9.75
C TRP A 299 -4.86 -24.42 -9.94
N MET A 300 -4.12 -25.15 -9.09
CA MET A 300 -4.06 -26.60 -9.11
C MET A 300 -5.46 -27.23 -8.95
N ARG A 301 -6.25 -26.76 -7.98
CA ARG A 301 -7.63 -27.26 -7.78
C ARG A 301 -8.50 -27.02 -9.01
N HIS A 302 -8.52 -25.79 -9.54
CA HIS A 302 -9.25 -25.45 -10.75
C HIS A 302 -8.83 -26.26 -11.98
N LEU A 303 -7.54 -26.60 -12.10
CA LEU A 303 -7.04 -27.44 -13.18
C LEU A 303 -7.49 -28.91 -13.03
N ARG A 304 -7.50 -29.40 -11.80
CA ARG A 304 -8.01 -30.76 -11.51
C ARG A 304 -9.48 -30.89 -11.82
N ASP A 305 -10.29 -29.92 -11.34
CA ASP A 305 -11.73 -29.91 -11.57
C ASP A 305 -12.08 -29.86 -13.07
N ARG A 306 -11.29 -29.11 -13.84
CA ARG A 306 -11.55 -28.88 -15.27
C ARG A 306 -11.02 -30.02 -16.17
N ARG A 307 -9.88 -30.61 -15.83
CA ARG A 307 -9.15 -31.57 -16.69
C ARG A 307 -8.93 -32.97 -16.09
N GLY A 308 -9.36 -33.21 -14.86
CA GLY A 308 -9.20 -34.49 -14.19
C GLY A 308 -7.75 -34.90 -13.93
N TYR A 309 -6.81 -33.95 -13.90
CA TYR A 309 -5.40 -34.28 -13.68
C TYR A 309 -5.14 -34.91 -12.32
N ARG A 310 -4.19 -35.84 -12.24
CA ARG A 310 -3.69 -36.34 -10.96
C ARG A 310 -3.09 -35.17 -10.14
N PRO A 311 -3.23 -35.17 -8.80
CA PRO A 311 -2.82 -34.04 -7.94
C PRO A 311 -1.39 -33.55 -8.19
N LEU A 312 -0.43 -34.48 -8.20
CA LEU A 312 0.99 -34.15 -8.38
C LEU A 312 1.26 -33.53 -9.76
N ARG A 313 0.64 -34.04 -10.84
CA ARG A 313 0.78 -33.50 -12.19
C ARG A 313 0.18 -32.10 -12.28
N ALA A 314 -1.00 -31.88 -11.68
CA ALA A 314 -1.65 -30.58 -11.65
C ALA A 314 -0.80 -29.55 -10.87
N PHE A 315 -0.27 -29.95 -9.70
CA PHE A 315 0.61 -29.10 -8.90
C PHE A 315 1.91 -28.76 -9.66
N ALA A 316 2.59 -29.76 -10.22
CA ALA A 316 3.82 -29.52 -10.96
C ALA A 316 3.61 -28.59 -12.15
N ALA A 317 2.52 -28.77 -12.92
CA ALA A 317 2.19 -27.92 -14.05
C ALA A 317 1.90 -26.48 -13.64
N THR A 318 1.08 -26.28 -12.60
CA THR A 318 0.73 -24.92 -12.15
C THR A 318 1.88 -24.22 -11.45
N ALA A 319 2.68 -24.94 -10.67
CA ALA A 319 3.88 -24.39 -10.04
C ALA A 319 4.93 -23.99 -11.10
N ALA A 320 5.24 -24.88 -12.05
CA ALA A 320 6.19 -24.58 -13.12
C ALA A 320 5.74 -23.39 -13.97
N THR A 321 4.44 -23.32 -14.33
CA THR A 321 3.89 -22.19 -15.10
C THR A 321 3.96 -20.90 -14.28
N SER A 322 3.64 -20.93 -12.98
CA SER A 322 3.72 -19.76 -12.11
C SER A 322 5.18 -19.25 -11.98
N VAL A 323 6.14 -20.15 -11.83
CA VAL A 323 7.58 -19.79 -11.80
C VAL A 323 8.00 -19.19 -13.15
N LEU A 324 7.58 -19.77 -14.26
CA LEU A 324 7.90 -19.25 -15.60
C LEU A 324 7.34 -17.83 -15.79
N ILE A 325 6.08 -17.60 -15.42
CA ILE A 325 5.46 -16.26 -15.46
C ILE A 325 6.26 -15.29 -14.59
N PHE A 326 6.58 -15.69 -13.35
CA PHE A 326 7.34 -14.86 -12.43
C PHE A 326 8.69 -14.46 -13.01
N VAL A 327 9.46 -15.43 -13.50
CA VAL A 327 10.78 -15.20 -14.10
C VAL A 327 10.66 -14.30 -15.33
N ALA A 328 9.67 -14.55 -16.20
CA ALA A 328 9.45 -13.73 -17.40
C ALA A 328 9.11 -12.27 -17.05
N VAL A 329 8.22 -12.05 -16.07
CA VAL A 329 7.85 -10.70 -15.59
C VAL A 329 9.08 -9.98 -15.04
N PHE A 330 9.87 -10.65 -14.19
CA PHE A 330 11.07 -10.05 -13.62
C PHE A 330 12.14 -9.78 -14.67
N ALA A 331 12.36 -10.70 -15.60
CA ALA A 331 13.33 -10.51 -16.69
C ALA A 331 12.97 -9.29 -17.55
N VAL A 332 11.69 -9.17 -17.94
CA VAL A 332 11.20 -8.03 -18.73
C VAL A 332 11.34 -6.73 -17.96
N LEU A 333 10.86 -6.67 -16.71
CA LEU A 333 10.89 -5.44 -15.91
C LEU A 333 12.33 -5.03 -15.54
N SER A 334 13.21 -5.99 -15.24
CA SER A 334 14.64 -5.70 -14.98
C SER A 334 15.33 -5.16 -16.23
N ALA A 335 15.07 -5.77 -17.41
CA ALA A 335 15.61 -5.27 -18.67
C ALA A 335 15.10 -3.86 -19.00
N MET A 336 13.81 -3.58 -18.82
CA MET A 336 13.22 -2.24 -19.04
C MET A 336 13.77 -1.20 -18.07
N ALA A 337 13.97 -1.57 -16.80
CA ALA A 337 14.56 -0.69 -15.80
C ALA A 337 16.07 -0.52 -15.98
N GLY A 338 16.77 -1.43 -16.66
CA GLY A 338 18.22 -1.45 -16.80
C GLY A 338 18.93 -1.84 -15.51
N VAL A 339 18.33 -2.70 -14.67
CA VAL A 339 18.86 -3.14 -13.37
C VAL A 339 18.95 -4.66 -13.27
N GLY A 340 19.89 -5.15 -12.45
CA GLY A 340 20.07 -6.58 -12.17
C GLY A 340 19.24 -7.10 -11.01
N LEU A 341 19.70 -8.23 -10.43
CA LEU A 341 19.08 -8.91 -9.29
C LEU A 341 19.54 -8.36 -7.92
N GLY A 342 20.23 -7.21 -7.88
CA GLY A 342 20.79 -6.61 -6.67
C GLY A 342 19.75 -6.30 -5.59
N TRP A 343 18.47 -6.16 -5.96
CA TRP A 343 17.38 -5.98 -5.00
C TRP A 343 17.27 -7.14 -3.99
N LEU A 344 17.66 -8.35 -4.35
CA LEU A 344 17.67 -9.52 -3.44
C LEU A 344 18.63 -9.31 -2.26
N THR A 345 19.81 -8.77 -2.53
CA THR A 345 20.79 -8.44 -1.49
C THR A 345 20.39 -7.18 -0.72
N ALA A 346 19.78 -6.21 -1.39
CA ALA A 346 19.30 -4.97 -0.78
C ALA A 346 18.18 -5.20 0.25
N LEU A 347 17.37 -6.26 0.11
CA LEU A 347 16.36 -6.66 1.10
C LEU A 347 16.97 -6.86 2.50
N ALA A 348 18.21 -7.33 2.60
CA ALA A 348 18.91 -7.47 3.87
C ALA A 348 19.19 -6.14 4.56
N GLY A 349 19.20 -5.02 3.83
CA GLY A 349 19.40 -3.68 4.38
C GLY A 349 18.31 -3.21 5.34
N SER A 350 17.11 -3.77 5.26
CA SER A 350 15.97 -3.46 6.15
C SER A 350 16.22 -3.82 7.63
N VAL A 351 17.21 -4.65 7.91
CA VAL A 351 17.62 -5.04 9.28
C VAL A 351 18.14 -3.85 10.09
N LYS A 352 18.55 -2.76 9.44
CA LYS A 352 19.01 -1.52 10.12
C LYS A 352 17.89 -0.83 10.94
N ILE A 353 16.62 -1.04 10.59
CA ILE A 353 15.49 -0.41 11.29
C ILE A 353 15.28 -1.08 12.66
N ILE A 354 15.23 -0.27 13.71
CA ILE A 354 14.86 -0.71 15.07
C ILE A 354 13.54 -0.02 15.41
N ASN A 355 12.45 -0.81 15.44
CA ASN A 355 11.11 -0.30 15.71
C ASN A 355 10.34 -1.28 16.60
N ALA A 356 9.77 -0.78 17.69
CA ALA A 356 9.04 -1.58 18.69
C ALA A 356 7.72 -2.18 18.17
N LEU A 357 7.28 -1.85 16.95
CA LEU A 357 6.12 -2.50 16.31
C LEU A 357 6.41 -3.95 15.89
N SER A 358 7.68 -4.36 15.77
CA SER A 358 8.02 -5.76 15.57
C SER A 358 8.18 -6.46 16.92
N ILE A 359 7.62 -7.67 17.06
CA ILE A 359 7.72 -8.47 18.30
C ILE A 359 9.17 -8.71 18.70
N PRO A 360 10.12 -9.07 17.81
CA PRO A 360 11.52 -9.21 18.16
C PRO A 360 12.13 -7.97 18.83
N THR A 361 11.85 -6.79 18.27
CA THR A 361 12.37 -5.53 18.85
C THR A 361 11.67 -5.17 20.16
N ALA A 362 10.34 -5.35 20.25
CA ALA A 362 9.59 -5.12 21.50
C ALA A 362 10.09 -6.04 22.62
N THR A 363 10.33 -7.31 22.32
CA THR A 363 10.90 -8.28 23.26
C THR A 363 12.31 -7.88 23.71
N ALA A 364 13.17 -7.44 22.77
CA ALA A 364 14.52 -6.97 23.12
C ALA A 364 14.48 -5.75 24.05
N ASN A 365 13.59 -4.77 23.79
CA ASN A 365 13.37 -3.62 24.65
C ASN A 365 12.92 -4.04 26.06
N LEU A 366 11.96 -4.97 26.14
CA LEU A 366 11.44 -5.46 27.42
C LEU A 366 12.52 -6.19 28.22
N VAL A 367 13.27 -7.10 27.59
CA VAL A 367 14.36 -7.83 28.22
C VAL A 367 15.47 -6.88 28.71
N HIS A 368 15.82 -5.88 27.88
CA HIS A 368 16.81 -4.87 28.25
C HIS A 368 16.33 -4.02 29.42
N ALA A 369 15.07 -3.57 29.41
CA ALA A 369 14.51 -2.73 30.49
C ALA A 369 14.38 -3.49 31.82
N ILE A 370 13.85 -4.72 31.83
CA ILE A 370 13.66 -5.49 33.03
C ILE A 370 14.98 -6.09 33.50
N GLY A 371 15.76 -6.71 32.61
CA GLY A 371 17.03 -7.33 32.95
C GLY A 371 18.06 -6.32 33.45
N GLY A 372 18.04 -5.10 32.85
CA GLY A 372 18.90 -3.99 33.25
C GLY A 372 18.70 -3.51 34.71
N LEU A 373 17.59 -3.89 35.37
CA LEU A 373 17.38 -3.64 36.82
C LEU A 373 18.25 -4.52 37.70
N PHE A 374 18.72 -5.64 37.17
CA PHE A 374 19.44 -6.65 37.95
C PHE A 374 20.91 -6.81 37.54
N PHE A 375 21.22 -6.63 36.23
CA PHE A 375 22.56 -6.79 35.67
C PHE A 375 22.71 -6.03 34.36
N PRO A 376 23.94 -5.71 33.90
CA PRO A 376 24.17 -5.07 32.61
C PRO A 376 23.68 -5.94 31.45
N VAL A 377 22.70 -5.50 30.71
CA VAL A 377 22.15 -6.21 29.52
C VAL A 377 22.59 -5.49 28.24
N ASN A 378 23.29 -6.21 27.37
CA ASN A 378 23.61 -5.68 26.02
C ASN A 378 22.38 -5.77 25.13
N PHE A 379 21.75 -4.62 24.87
CA PHE A 379 20.56 -4.52 24.02
C PHE A 379 20.75 -5.14 22.64
N TYR A 380 21.87 -4.87 21.98
CA TYR A 380 22.11 -5.38 20.61
C TYR A 380 22.30 -6.89 20.56
N ALA A 381 22.90 -7.50 21.56
CA ALA A 381 23.01 -8.95 21.67
C ALA A 381 21.63 -9.60 21.84
N VAL A 382 20.78 -9.04 22.71
CA VAL A 382 19.39 -9.50 22.88
C VAL A 382 18.60 -9.31 21.58
N LEU A 383 18.74 -8.16 20.93
CA LEU A 383 18.06 -7.86 19.66
C LEU A 383 18.44 -8.86 18.55
N GLN A 384 19.71 -9.25 18.45
CA GLN A 384 20.14 -10.27 17.49
C GLN A 384 19.48 -11.62 17.76
N VAL A 385 19.41 -12.06 19.01
CA VAL A 385 18.78 -13.32 19.40
C VAL A 385 17.28 -13.30 19.11
N THR A 386 16.58 -12.23 19.51
CA THR A 386 15.13 -12.11 19.29
C THR A 386 14.78 -12.02 17.81
N ARG A 387 15.60 -11.35 16.98
CA ARG A 387 15.45 -11.29 15.52
C ARG A 387 15.71 -12.64 14.87
N ALA A 388 16.73 -13.38 15.31
CA ALA A 388 16.99 -14.74 14.82
C ALA A 388 15.82 -15.68 15.14
N ALA A 389 15.25 -15.58 16.34
CA ALA A 389 14.04 -16.31 16.73
C ALA A 389 12.84 -15.91 15.85
N GLY A 390 12.64 -14.61 15.58
CA GLY A 390 11.60 -14.12 14.70
C GLY A 390 11.72 -14.68 13.27
N ILE A 391 12.92 -14.68 12.71
CA ILE A 391 13.19 -15.27 11.38
C ILE A 391 12.89 -16.78 11.40
N ALA A 392 13.27 -17.51 12.44
CA ALA A 392 12.97 -18.92 12.58
C ALA A 392 11.46 -19.18 12.64
N ILE A 393 10.71 -18.35 13.38
CA ILE A 393 9.23 -18.40 13.42
C ILE A 393 8.64 -18.21 12.03
N ILE A 394 9.10 -17.22 11.27
CA ILE A 394 8.66 -16.98 9.90
C ILE A 394 8.96 -18.19 9.03
N ALA A 395 10.20 -18.70 9.07
CA ALA A 395 10.65 -19.82 8.24
C ALA A 395 9.84 -21.11 8.48
N VAL A 396 9.40 -21.35 9.70
CA VAL A 396 8.56 -22.50 10.06
C VAL A 396 7.07 -22.22 9.75
N SER A 397 6.58 -21.02 10.08
CA SER A 397 5.17 -20.70 9.95
C SER A 397 4.70 -20.64 8.48
N LEU A 398 5.51 -20.07 7.57
CA LEU A 398 5.09 -19.92 6.18
C LEU A 398 4.82 -21.27 5.48
N PRO A 399 5.69 -22.30 5.53
CA PRO A 399 5.40 -23.61 4.97
C PRO A 399 4.21 -24.32 5.65
N LEU A 400 4.09 -24.18 6.98
CA LEU A 400 2.97 -24.77 7.73
C LEU A 400 1.63 -24.16 7.32
N LEU A 401 1.55 -22.82 7.24
CA LEU A 401 0.35 -22.12 6.80
C LEU A 401 0.01 -22.46 5.34
N TRP A 402 1.00 -22.45 4.47
CA TRP A 402 0.83 -22.83 3.07
C TRP A 402 0.25 -24.26 2.93
N TRP A 403 0.74 -25.21 3.70
CA TRP A 403 0.22 -26.59 3.70
C TRP A 403 -1.14 -26.71 4.36
N ARG A 404 -1.37 -26.00 5.47
CA ARG A 404 -2.64 -26.07 6.25
C ARG A 404 -3.83 -25.48 5.50
N PHE A 405 -3.60 -24.37 4.76
CA PHE A 405 -4.65 -23.58 4.12
C PHE A 405 -4.72 -23.81 2.59
N ARG A 406 -4.75 -25.09 2.16
CA ARG A 406 -4.69 -25.45 0.73
C ARG A 406 -6.00 -25.96 0.12
N HIS A 407 -7.08 -26.12 0.91
CA HIS A 407 -8.23 -26.93 0.50
C HIS A 407 -9.27 -26.19 -0.33
N ASP A 408 -9.52 -24.92 -0.08
CA ASP A 408 -10.46 -24.07 -0.80
C ASP A 408 -9.97 -22.62 -0.92
N ASP A 409 -10.72 -21.77 -1.62
CA ASP A 409 -10.31 -20.40 -1.92
C ASP A 409 -10.37 -19.49 -0.67
N ARG A 410 -11.37 -19.73 0.21
CA ARG A 410 -11.47 -19.03 1.50
C ARG A 410 -10.27 -19.37 2.38
N GLN A 411 -9.89 -20.64 2.46
CA GLN A 411 -8.70 -21.06 3.20
C GLN A 411 -7.43 -20.46 2.59
N ALA A 412 -7.27 -20.49 1.26
CA ALA A 412 -6.11 -19.90 0.61
C ALA A 412 -5.95 -18.41 0.99
N LEU A 413 -7.05 -17.63 0.95
CA LEU A 413 -7.04 -16.23 1.36
C LEU A 413 -6.71 -16.07 2.85
N THR A 414 -7.30 -16.90 3.71
CA THR A 414 -7.01 -16.94 5.16
C THR A 414 -5.53 -17.24 5.41
N GLY A 415 -4.96 -18.20 4.67
CA GLY A 415 -3.55 -18.56 4.77
C GLY A 415 -2.62 -17.42 4.36
N ILE A 416 -2.94 -16.68 3.28
CA ILE A 416 -2.20 -15.48 2.86
C ILE A 416 -2.25 -14.41 3.96
N ALA A 417 -3.43 -14.15 4.54
CA ALA A 417 -3.60 -13.15 5.60
C ALA A 417 -2.73 -13.48 6.83
N TRP A 418 -2.78 -14.73 7.30
CA TRP A 418 -1.94 -15.17 8.44
C TRP A 418 -0.46 -15.15 8.10
N ALA A 419 -0.05 -15.57 6.90
CA ALA A 419 1.34 -15.55 6.47
C ALA A 419 1.89 -14.12 6.45
N MET A 420 1.11 -13.16 5.91
CA MET A 420 1.48 -11.74 5.93
C MET A 420 1.54 -11.18 7.36
N LEU A 421 0.57 -11.52 8.21
CA LEU A 421 0.56 -11.06 9.59
C LEU A 421 1.78 -11.57 10.37
N VAL A 422 2.13 -12.86 10.21
CA VAL A 422 3.33 -13.45 10.81
C VAL A 422 4.59 -12.70 10.35
N VAL A 423 4.70 -12.39 9.06
CA VAL A 423 5.85 -11.62 8.54
C VAL A 423 5.87 -10.22 9.13
N VAL A 424 4.75 -9.49 9.20
CA VAL A 424 4.71 -8.14 9.78
C VAL A 424 5.10 -8.16 11.27
N LEU A 425 4.63 -9.14 12.03
CA LEU A 425 4.88 -9.22 13.48
C LEU A 425 6.30 -9.66 13.83
N PHE A 426 6.87 -10.61 13.07
CA PHE A 426 8.14 -11.27 13.43
C PHE A 426 9.32 -10.88 12.56
N ALA A 427 9.14 -10.09 11.48
CA ALA A 427 10.26 -9.55 10.73
C ALA A 427 11.13 -8.60 11.59
N PRO A 428 12.40 -8.43 11.24
CA PRO A 428 13.31 -7.53 11.96
C PRO A 428 12.82 -6.09 12.09
N ALA A 429 12.02 -5.64 11.13
CA ALA A 429 11.40 -4.31 11.10
C ALA A 429 9.91 -4.44 10.77
N ALA A 430 9.08 -3.70 11.52
CA ALA A 430 7.69 -3.49 11.23
C ALA A 430 7.39 -1.99 11.28
N LEU A 431 6.65 -1.50 10.30
CA LEU A 431 6.23 -0.10 10.21
C LEU A 431 4.69 -0.06 10.12
N PRO A 432 4.02 1.03 10.56
CA PRO A 432 2.57 1.06 10.62
C PRO A 432 1.88 0.65 9.32
N TRP A 433 2.39 1.10 8.18
CA TRP A 433 1.81 0.80 6.88
C TRP A 433 1.97 -0.66 6.42
N TYR A 434 2.85 -1.46 7.04
CA TYR A 434 2.97 -2.90 6.72
C TYR A 434 1.71 -3.67 7.11
N TYR A 435 0.97 -3.22 8.12
CA TYR A 435 -0.30 -3.83 8.51
C TYR A 435 -1.38 -3.71 7.42
N SER A 436 -1.20 -2.87 6.39
CA SER A 436 -2.08 -2.81 5.22
C SER A 436 -2.07 -4.11 4.41
N TRP A 437 -0.98 -4.88 4.44
CA TRP A 437 -0.86 -6.12 3.67
C TRP A 437 -1.85 -7.20 4.14
N PRO A 438 -1.80 -7.66 5.41
CA PRO A 438 -2.80 -8.61 5.92
C PRO A 438 -4.20 -8.01 5.95
N LEU A 439 -4.35 -6.71 6.20
CA LEU A 439 -5.63 -6.02 6.26
C LEU A 439 -6.38 -6.13 4.92
N ALA A 440 -5.72 -5.87 3.80
CA ALA A 440 -6.33 -5.93 2.48
C ALA A 440 -6.79 -7.35 2.09
N VAL A 441 -6.11 -8.37 2.62
CA VAL A 441 -6.43 -9.78 2.35
C VAL A 441 -7.51 -10.30 3.30
N VAL A 442 -7.53 -9.87 4.56
CA VAL A 442 -8.52 -10.34 5.55
C VAL A 442 -9.89 -9.67 5.37
N ALA A 443 -9.92 -8.44 4.88
CA ALA A 443 -11.16 -7.66 4.73
C ALA A 443 -12.26 -8.39 3.92
N PRO A 444 -11.97 -9.04 2.77
CA PRO A 444 -12.96 -9.82 2.04
C PRO A 444 -13.41 -11.11 2.72
N LEU A 445 -12.86 -11.48 3.88
CA LEU A 445 -13.32 -12.62 4.69
C LEU A 445 -14.36 -12.21 5.74
N ALA A 446 -14.53 -10.89 5.98
CA ALA A 446 -15.45 -10.40 7.00
C ALA A 446 -16.90 -10.75 6.65
N GLN A 447 -17.56 -11.48 7.55
CA GLN A 447 -18.99 -11.73 7.53
C GLN A 447 -19.69 -10.64 8.34
N SER A 448 -20.81 -10.16 7.86
CA SER A 448 -21.67 -9.21 8.59
C SER A 448 -22.33 -9.90 9.78
#